data_dbe3564c3f943a0d098eab9bb14b5abb
#
_entry.id   dbe3564c3f943a0d098eab9bb14b5abb
#
_cell.length_a   1.000
_cell.length_b   1.000
_cell.length_c   1.000
_cell.angle_alpha   90.00
_cell.angle_beta   90.00
_cell.angle_gamma   90.00
#
_symmetry.space_group_name_H-M   'P 1'
#
loop_
_entity.id
_entity.type
_entity.pdbx_description
1 polymer ?
#
loop_
_entity_poly.entity_id
_entity_poly.type
_entity_poly.pdbx_seq_one_letter_code
_entity_poly.pdbx_strand_id
1 'polypeptide(L)'
;VEGIAEVEGWAAELESVFAQVAGRFGRADLRWRMRDCVRGLLAPVGRKNGRQLAQYAGHRDPAGLQHLLNGARWDADAVRDDLREYVGQRLGPGGVLIIDDTGFIKKGTTSAGVSRQYTGTSGKIDNCQIGVFA
;
A
#
# COMPACT_ATOMS: atom_id res chain seq x y z
N VAL A 1 3.79 -30.13 0.50
CA VAL A 1 5.05 -29.78 1.18
C VAL A 1 5.73 -28.60 0.50
N GLU A 2 5.85 -28.55 -0.83
CA GLU A 2 6.43 -27.41 -1.55
C GLU A 2 5.65 -26.10 -1.32
N GLY A 3 4.34 -26.12 -1.39
CA GLY A 3 3.52 -24.90 -1.21
C GLY A 3 3.60 -24.27 0.19
N ILE A 4 3.86 -25.05 1.24
CA ILE A 4 4.01 -24.53 2.60
C ILE A 4 5.33 -23.77 2.74
N ALA A 5 6.43 -24.32 2.24
CA ALA A 5 7.74 -23.67 2.27
C ALA A 5 7.75 -22.35 1.45
N GLU A 6 7.03 -22.31 0.34
CA GLU A 6 6.87 -21.12 -0.48
C GLU A 6 6.08 -20.00 0.26
N VAL A 7 4.97 -20.35 0.90
CA VAL A 7 4.17 -19.42 1.71
C VAL A 7 4.95 -18.89 2.92
N GLU A 8 5.73 -19.74 3.58
CA GLU A 8 6.63 -19.32 4.66
C GLU A 8 7.71 -18.37 4.15
N GLY A 9 8.23 -18.60 2.95
CA GLY A 9 9.16 -17.70 2.26
C GLY A 9 8.56 -16.33 2.02
N TRP A 10 7.32 -16.25 1.52
CA TRP A 10 6.63 -14.98 1.29
C TRP A 10 6.34 -14.22 2.59
N ALA A 11 5.99 -14.93 3.65
CA ALA A 11 5.77 -14.32 4.95
C ALA A 11 7.08 -13.72 5.52
N ALA A 12 8.19 -14.42 5.40
CA ALA A 12 9.50 -13.94 5.82
C ALA A 12 9.93 -12.72 4.99
N GLU A 13 9.65 -12.72 3.69
CA GLU A 13 9.93 -11.61 2.80
C GLU A 13 9.13 -10.35 3.17
N LEU A 14 7.85 -10.49 3.50
CA LEU A 14 7.01 -9.39 3.97
C LEU A 14 7.54 -8.81 5.29
N GLU A 15 8.00 -9.66 6.23
CA GLU A 15 8.62 -9.19 7.47
C GLU A 15 9.93 -8.43 7.21
N SER A 16 10.71 -8.85 6.22
CA SER A 16 11.91 -8.14 5.78
C SER A 16 11.59 -6.73 5.27
N VAL A 17 10.55 -6.58 4.45
CA VAL A 17 10.05 -5.27 3.99
C VAL A 17 9.61 -4.40 5.17
N PHE A 18 8.85 -4.97 6.12
CA PHE A 18 8.43 -4.24 7.31
C PHE A 18 9.61 -3.76 8.15
N ALA A 19 10.63 -4.59 8.32
CA ALA A 19 11.84 -4.22 9.04
C ALA A 19 12.57 -3.05 8.38
N GLN A 20 12.65 -3.05 7.05
CA GLN A 20 13.33 -2.01 6.29
C GLN A 20 12.67 -0.63 6.47
N VAL A 21 11.34 -0.56 6.37
CA VAL A 21 10.61 0.71 6.46
C VAL A 21 10.28 1.13 7.90
N ALA A 22 10.44 0.25 8.89
CA ALA A 22 10.01 0.49 10.27
C ALA A 22 10.60 1.76 10.89
N GLY A 23 11.85 2.10 10.55
CA GLY A 23 12.56 3.29 11.04
C GLY A 23 11.91 4.61 10.63
N ARG A 24 11.07 4.61 9.57
CA ARG A 24 10.34 5.79 9.11
C ARG A 24 9.11 6.13 9.96
N PHE A 25 8.73 5.22 10.85
CA PHE A 25 7.62 5.36 11.78
C PHE A 25 8.16 5.50 13.20
N GLY A 26 8.25 6.73 13.69
CA GLY A 26 8.95 7.07 14.96
C GLY A 26 8.35 6.42 16.22
N ARG A 27 7.07 5.99 16.21
CA ARG A 27 6.37 5.40 17.34
C ARG A 27 6.04 3.93 17.11
N ALA A 28 6.11 3.13 18.15
CA ALA A 28 5.83 1.69 18.08
C ALA A 28 4.39 1.39 17.60
N ASP A 29 3.41 2.16 18.07
CA ASP A 29 2.02 2.00 17.66
C ASP A 29 1.80 2.28 16.16
N LEU A 30 2.54 3.23 15.57
CA LEU A 30 2.49 3.51 14.15
C LEU A 30 3.11 2.36 13.32
N ARG A 31 4.21 1.77 13.81
CA ARG A 31 4.82 0.59 13.18
C ARG A 31 3.86 -0.59 13.14
N TRP A 32 3.14 -0.86 14.23
CA TRP A 32 2.14 -1.93 14.26
C TRP A 32 0.96 -1.64 13.33
N ARG A 33 0.44 -0.41 13.36
CA ARG A 33 -0.67 -0.01 12.46
C ARG A 33 -0.28 -0.08 10.99
N MET A 34 0.95 0.27 10.64
CA MET A 34 1.47 0.12 9.28
C MET A 34 1.46 -1.35 8.86
N ARG A 35 1.97 -2.26 9.69
CA ARG A 35 1.93 -3.70 9.43
C ARG A 35 0.50 -4.22 9.27
N ASP A 36 -0.39 -3.84 10.17
CA ASP A 36 -1.80 -4.26 10.13
C ASP A 36 -2.51 -3.71 8.89
N CYS A 37 -2.23 -2.48 8.51
CA CYS A 37 -2.76 -1.88 7.28
C CYS A 37 -2.32 -2.67 6.04
N VAL A 38 -1.03 -2.94 5.89
CA VAL A 38 -0.50 -3.69 4.73
C VAL A 38 -1.02 -5.12 4.72
N ARG A 39 -1.01 -5.82 5.85
CA ARG A 39 -1.57 -7.18 5.94
C ARG A 39 -3.05 -7.21 5.59
N GLY A 40 -3.83 -6.23 6.06
CA GLY A 40 -5.23 -6.09 5.70
C GLY A 40 -5.46 -5.81 4.20
N LEU A 41 -4.58 -5.04 3.58
CA LEU A 41 -4.62 -4.80 2.12
C LEU A 41 -4.33 -6.08 1.32
N LEU A 42 -3.47 -6.95 1.81
CA LEU A 42 -3.16 -8.25 1.19
C LEU A 42 -4.20 -9.33 1.50
N ALA A 43 -4.97 -9.17 2.58
CA ALA A 43 -5.95 -10.17 3.03
C ALA A 43 -7.23 -10.16 2.19
N PRO A 44 -8.05 -11.23 2.24
CA PRO A 44 -9.33 -11.33 1.53
C PRO A 44 -10.43 -10.50 2.22
N VAL A 45 -10.17 -9.21 2.43
CA VAL A 45 -11.13 -8.24 2.98
C VAL A 45 -11.93 -7.63 1.84
N GLY A 46 -13.26 -7.68 1.91
CA GLY A 46 -14.17 -7.30 0.83
C GLY A 46 -14.07 -5.82 0.42
N ARG A 47 -13.92 -4.92 1.39
CA ARG A 47 -13.65 -3.49 1.12
C ARG A 47 -12.40 -3.04 1.86
N LYS A 48 -11.42 -2.55 1.13
CA LYS A 48 -10.14 -2.06 1.66
C LYS A 48 -10.27 -0.65 2.22
N ASN A 49 -11.12 -0.46 3.23
CA ASN A 49 -11.30 0.79 3.95
C ASN A 49 -10.86 0.67 5.41
N GLY A 50 -10.59 1.81 6.06
CA GLY A 50 -10.04 1.83 7.42
C GLY A 50 -10.87 1.06 8.45
N ARG A 51 -12.20 0.99 8.29
CA ARG A 51 -13.08 0.23 9.20
C ARG A 51 -12.88 -1.27 9.05
N GLN A 52 -12.93 -1.78 7.83
CA GLN A 52 -12.83 -3.22 7.58
C GLN A 52 -11.40 -3.73 7.79
N LEU A 53 -10.38 -2.93 7.45
CA LEU A 53 -8.99 -3.25 7.76
C LEU A 53 -8.76 -3.31 9.27
N ALA A 54 -9.30 -2.35 10.03
CA ALA A 54 -9.22 -2.35 11.49
C ALA A 54 -9.91 -3.58 12.11
N GLN A 55 -11.11 -3.90 11.62
CA GLN A 55 -11.85 -5.09 12.07
C GLN A 55 -11.08 -6.38 11.78
N TYR A 56 -10.49 -6.52 10.60
CA TYR A 56 -9.66 -7.66 10.23
C TYR A 56 -8.45 -7.81 11.14
N ALA A 57 -7.80 -6.71 11.48
CA ALA A 57 -6.63 -6.69 12.36
C ALA A 57 -6.98 -6.79 13.86
N GLY A 58 -8.27 -6.91 14.23
CA GLY A 58 -8.70 -7.03 15.63
C GLY A 58 -8.69 -5.73 16.42
N HIS A 59 -8.63 -4.58 15.76
CA HIS A 59 -8.73 -3.28 16.43
C HIS A 59 -10.15 -2.99 16.89
N ARG A 60 -10.29 -2.36 18.05
CA ARG A 60 -11.58 -1.95 18.62
C ARG A 60 -12.36 -0.99 17.71
N ASP A 61 -11.63 -0.08 17.05
CA ASP A 61 -12.19 0.94 16.17
C ASP A 61 -11.21 1.29 15.02
N PRO A 62 -11.66 1.99 13.97
CA PRO A 62 -10.82 2.34 12.84
C PRO A 62 -9.90 3.54 13.08
N ALA A 63 -10.03 4.27 14.20
CA ALA A 63 -9.37 5.56 14.41
C ALA A 63 -7.83 5.45 14.30
N GLY A 64 -7.26 4.35 14.79
CA GLY A 64 -5.81 4.12 14.71
C GLY A 64 -5.28 4.02 13.29
N LEU A 65 -5.96 3.26 12.42
CA LEU A 65 -5.57 3.12 11.01
C LEU A 65 -5.87 4.41 10.22
N GLN A 66 -6.98 5.08 10.53
CA GLN A 66 -7.28 6.38 9.92
C GLN A 66 -6.24 7.43 10.31
N HIS A 67 -5.82 7.45 11.59
CA HIS A 67 -4.76 8.35 12.03
C HIS A 67 -3.42 8.07 11.33
N LEU A 68 -3.06 6.81 11.10
CA LEU A 68 -1.86 6.45 10.35
C LEU A 68 -1.81 7.15 8.98
N LEU A 69 -2.95 7.20 8.28
CA LEU A 69 -3.03 7.72 6.92
C LEU A 69 -3.23 9.24 6.86
N ASN A 70 -3.94 9.83 7.84
CA ASN A 70 -4.40 11.22 7.77
C ASN A 70 -3.66 12.17 8.70
N GLY A 71 -3.17 11.71 9.85
CA GLY A 71 -2.67 12.60 10.90
C GLY A 71 -1.32 12.22 11.49
N ALA A 72 -0.86 10.99 11.28
CA ALA A 72 0.42 10.55 11.80
C ALA A 72 1.58 11.17 11.00
N ARG A 73 2.64 11.51 11.73
CA ARG A 73 3.87 12.01 11.12
C ARG A 73 4.78 10.83 10.78
N TRP A 74 4.98 10.59 9.51
CA TRP A 74 5.96 9.69 8.95
C TRP A 74 6.34 10.18 7.55
N ASP A 75 7.54 9.83 7.11
CA ASP A 75 8.09 10.29 5.84
C ASP A 75 7.73 9.31 4.72
N ALA A 76 6.72 9.66 3.93
CA ALA A 76 6.25 8.84 2.82
C ALA A 76 7.30 8.73 1.70
N ASP A 77 8.05 9.79 1.46
CA ASP A 77 9.11 9.80 0.44
C ASP A 77 10.26 8.88 0.84
N ALA A 78 10.66 8.92 2.11
CA ALA A 78 11.69 8.01 2.62
C ALA A 78 11.23 6.55 2.62
N VAL A 79 9.95 6.26 2.90
CA VAL A 79 9.39 4.89 2.76
C VAL A 79 9.46 4.44 1.30
N ARG A 80 9.09 5.29 0.36
CA ARG A 80 9.19 4.99 -1.08
C ARG A 80 10.64 4.71 -1.50
N ASP A 81 11.57 5.50 -1.02
CA ASP A 81 12.99 5.33 -1.34
C ASP A 81 13.56 4.03 -0.77
N ASP A 82 13.21 3.67 0.47
CA ASP A 82 13.55 2.38 1.07
C ASP A 82 12.97 1.20 0.25
N LEU A 83 11.72 1.30 -0.21
CA LEU A 83 11.10 0.27 -1.04
C LEU A 83 11.77 0.17 -2.41
N ARG A 84 12.12 1.29 -3.02
CA ARG A 84 12.85 1.32 -4.30
C ARG A 84 14.23 0.64 -4.17
N GLU A 85 14.94 0.93 -3.09
CA GLU A 85 16.21 0.27 -2.80
C GLU A 85 16.03 -1.24 -2.62
N TYR A 86 15.04 -1.65 -1.84
CA TYR A 86 14.70 -3.06 -1.61
C TYR A 86 14.43 -3.78 -2.93
N VAL A 87 13.57 -3.21 -3.79
CA VAL A 87 13.25 -3.80 -5.11
C VAL A 87 14.50 -3.86 -5.99
N GLY A 88 15.30 -2.81 -6.03
CA GLY A 88 16.55 -2.76 -6.81
C GLY A 88 17.54 -3.84 -6.40
N GLN A 89 17.69 -4.09 -5.10
CA GLN A 89 18.55 -5.16 -4.57
C GLN A 89 18.05 -6.57 -4.96
N ARG A 90 16.71 -6.77 -5.04
CA ARG A 90 16.10 -8.06 -5.40
C ARG A 90 16.10 -8.36 -6.89
N LEU A 91 15.82 -7.36 -7.71
CA LEU A 91 15.80 -7.53 -9.17
C LEU A 91 17.22 -7.51 -9.77
N GLY A 92 18.17 -6.85 -9.10
CA GLY A 92 19.51 -6.70 -9.63
C GLY A 92 19.59 -5.89 -10.95
N PRO A 93 20.75 -5.91 -11.64
CA PRO A 93 20.98 -5.06 -12.81
C PRO A 93 20.22 -5.50 -14.08
N GLY A 94 19.61 -6.70 -14.07
CA GLY A 94 18.86 -7.25 -15.22
C GLY A 94 17.37 -6.97 -15.17
N GLY A 95 16.90 -6.16 -14.22
CA GLY A 95 15.48 -5.82 -14.10
C GLY A 95 14.95 -4.98 -15.25
N VAL A 96 13.66 -5.12 -15.57
CA VAL A 96 12.95 -4.29 -16.53
C VAL A 96 12.06 -3.30 -15.78
N LEU A 97 12.27 -2.01 -16.02
CA LEU A 97 11.41 -0.95 -15.47
C LEU A 97 10.17 -0.82 -16.36
N ILE A 98 9.00 -1.06 -15.77
CA ILE A 98 7.70 -0.85 -16.41
C ILE A 98 7.06 0.37 -15.78
N ILE A 99 6.70 1.36 -16.59
CA ILE A 99 5.95 2.55 -16.13
C ILE A 99 4.56 2.46 -16.74
N ASP A 100 3.55 2.45 -15.90
CA ASP A 100 2.15 2.33 -16.32
C ASP A 100 1.23 3.23 -15.50
N ASP A 101 0.08 3.53 -16.04
CA ASP A 101 -0.94 4.29 -15.34
C ASP A 101 -2.10 3.40 -14.86
N THR A 102 -2.74 3.81 -13.78
CA THR A 102 -3.94 3.18 -13.28
C THR A 102 -5.00 4.22 -12.93
N GLY A 103 -6.19 4.04 -13.47
CA GLY A 103 -7.33 4.92 -13.20
C GLY A 103 -8.14 4.46 -11.99
N PHE A 104 -8.30 5.33 -11.01
CA PHE A 104 -9.17 5.13 -9.85
C PHE A 104 -10.47 5.89 -10.03
N ILE A 105 -11.56 5.19 -10.31
CA ILE A 105 -12.90 5.81 -10.49
C ILE A 105 -13.33 6.51 -9.19
N LYS A 106 -13.74 7.75 -9.31
CA LYS A 106 -14.17 8.60 -8.18
C LYS A 106 -15.58 9.13 -8.41
N LYS A 107 -16.35 9.25 -7.32
CA LYS A 107 -17.70 9.85 -7.35
C LYS A 107 -17.69 11.37 -7.08
N GLY A 108 -16.64 11.88 -6.44
CA GLY A 108 -16.49 13.29 -6.06
C GLY A 108 -15.46 14.01 -6.92
N THR A 109 -15.33 15.30 -6.69
CA THR A 109 -14.43 16.21 -7.43
C THR A 109 -13.32 16.80 -6.55
N THR A 110 -13.25 16.43 -5.27
CA THR A 110 -12.35 17.06 -4.28
C THR A 110 -11.02 16.35 -4.10
N SER A 111 -10.86 15.10 -4.60
CA SER A 111 -9.58 14.41 -4.52
C SER A 111 -8.56 15.03 -5.48
N ALA A 112 -7.30 15.07 -5.07
CA ALA A 112 -6.22 15.59 -5.90
C ALA A 112 -6.16 14.87 -7.26
N GLY A 113 -6.04 15.62 -8.36
CA GLY A 113 -5.92 15.06 -9.71
C GLY A 113 -7.20 14.39 -10.26
N VAL A 114 -8.34 14.54 -9.58
CA VAL A 114 -9.62 14.05 -10.11
C VAL A 114 -10.15 14.97 -11.20
N SER A 115 -10.45 14.38 -12.34
CA SER A 115 -11.10 15.06 -13.47
C SER A 115 -11.79 14.04 -14.39
N ARG A 116 -12.56 14.54 -15.36
CA ARG A 116 -13.07 13.72 -16.46
C ARG A 116 -11.94 13.48 -17.47
N GLN A 117 -11.43 12.28 -17.50
CA GLN A 117 -10.31 11.87 -18.35
C GLN A 117 -10.47 10.40 -18.75
N TYR A 118 -9.79 10.00 -19.82
CA TYR A 118 -9.79 8.60 -20.25
C TYR A 118 -9.12 7.74 -19.17
N THR A 119 -9.69 6.56 -18.90
CA THR A 119 -9.07 5.55 -18.06
C THR A 119 -9.29 4.16 -18.62
N GLY A 120 -8.22 3.37 -18.72
CA GLY A 120 -8.27 1.96 -19.12
C GLY A 120 -9.14 1.11 -18.19
N THR A 121 -9.27 1.48 -16.93
CA THR A 121 -10.10 0.76 -15.94
C THR A 121 -11.57 0.67 -16.35
N SER A 122 -12.14 1.72 -16.94
CA SER A 122 -13.52 1.72 -17.46
C SER A 122 -13.62 1.69 -18.98
N GLY A 123 -12.49 1.81 -19.69
CA GLY A 123 -12.43 1.83 -21.17
C GLY A 123 -13.08 3.06 -21.81
N LYS A 124 -13.28 4.13 -21.05
CA LYS A 124 -13.96 5.36 -21.48
C LYS A 124 -13.48 6.60 -20.73
N ILE A 125 -13.98 7.76 -21.13
CA ILE A 125 -13.82 8.99 -20.34
C ILE A 125 -14.75 8.91 -19.12
N ASP A 126 -14.15 8.90 -17.93
CA ASP A 126 -14.86 8.82 -16.67
C ASP A 126 -14.29 9.80 -15.66
N ASN A 127 -14.99 10.04 -14.55
CA ASN A 127 -14.47 10.84 -13.45
C ASN A 127 -13.50 9.98 -12.64
N CYS A 128 -12.21 10.22 -12.79
CA CYS A 128 -11.18 9.41 -12.18
C CYS A 128 -9.95 10.20 -11.77
N GLN A 129 -9.16 9.59 -10.92
CA GLN A 129 -7.81 10.00 -10.55
C GLN A 129 -6.84 9.02 -11.22
N ILE A 130 -5.83 9.53 -11.91
CA ILE A 130 -4.79 8.70 -12.52
C ILE A 130 -3.58 8.65 -11.58
N GLY A 131 -3.12 7.45 -11.26
CA GLY A 131 -1.84 7.21 -10.61
C GLY A 131 -0.87 6.60 -11.61
N VAL A 132 0.36 7.12 -11.64
CA VAL A 132 1.45 6.55 -12.46
C VAL A 132 2.38 5.77 -11.52
N PHE A 133 2.67 4.54 -11.88
CA PHE A 133 3.48 3.62 -11.10
C PHE A 133 4.65 3.09 -11.94
N ALA A 134 5.73 2.74 -11.22
CA ALA A 134 6.94 2.17 -11.81
C ALA A 134 7.44 0.99 -10.98
#